data_da41b52227e68f630c023c0f0f86ea7c
#
_entry.id   da41b52227e68f630c023c0f0f86ea7c
#
_cell.length_a   1.000
_cell.length_b   1.000
_cell.length_c   1.000
_cell.angle_alpha   90.00
_cell.angle_beta   90.00
_cell.angle_gamma   90.00
#
_symmetry.space_group_name_H-M   'P 1'
#
loop_
_entity.id
_entity.type
_entity.pdbx_description
1 polymer ?
#
loop_
_entity_poly.entity_id
_entity_poly.type
_entity_poly.pdbx_seq_one_letter_code
_entity_poly.pdbx_strand_id
1 'polypeptide(L)'
;MLNPGVYCGGINISRTANVSFNPGTYIVKDGFFYVGNSAVVNGTNTGFYLTGKNALLWLVGTASVNLSGAETGPLAGLLFFADRSMNSIVPHIISASGVHQLTGTIYFPSTNLLIDPNGTVAESSAYTAIIALHMAINNGPNLVLNTNYNATKVPVPIGVVSTATVVLTN
;
A
#
# COMPACT_ATOMS: atom_id res chain seq x y z
N MET A 1 -3.54 -0.40 19.47
CA MET A 1 -4.12 -1.14 18.33
C MET A 1 -5.24 -0.33 17.74
N LEU A 2 -5.39 -0.34 16.41
CA LEU A 2 -6.50 0.28 15.69
C LEU A 2 -7.43 -0.80 15.14
N ASN A 3 -8.73 -0.52 15.12
CA ASN A 3 -9.74 -1.43 14.60
C ASN A 3 -10.19 -0.99 13.19
N PRO A 4 -10.63 -1.93 12.34
CA PRO A 4 -11.27 -1.60 11.08
C PRO A 4 -12.44 -0.62 11.27
N GLY A 5 -12.64 0.26 10.30
CA GLY A 5 -13.68 1.27 10.38
C GLY A 5 -13.45 2.45 9.44
N VAL A 6 -14.27 3.50 9.59
CA VAL A 6 -14.18 4.73 8.81
C VAL A 6 -13.46 5.81 9.62
N TYR A 7 -12.40 6.33 9.08
CA TYR A 7 -11.55 7.37 9.66
C TYR A 7 -11.72 8.66 8.86
N CYS A 8 -12.69 9.48 9.26
CA CYS A 8 -12.91 10.79 8.66
C CYS A 8 -11.84 11.77 9.11
N GLY A 9 -11.24 12.46 8.15
CA GLY A 9 -10.07 13.35 8.39
C GLY A 9 -8.72 12.64 8.36
N GLY A 10 -8.70 11.32 8.09
CA GLY A 10 -7.47 10.56 7.91
C GLY A 10 -6.96 9.83 9.14
N ILE A 11 -5.81 9.20 8.99
CA ILE A 11 -5.05 8.53 10.06
C ILE A 11 -3.65 9.15 10.09
N ASN A 12 -3.26 9.71 11.21
CA ASN A 12 -1.92 10.28 11.39
C ASN A 12 -1.15 9.55 12.49
N ILE A 13 -0.07 8.86 12.10
CA ILE A 13 0.82 8.12 12.99
C ILE A 13 2.21 8.73 12.84
N SER A 14 2.73 9.34 13.90
CA SER A 14 3.96 10.10 13.81
C SER A 14 4.80 10.04 15.09
N ARG A 15 5.97 10.67 15.05
CA ARG A 15 6.97 10.67 16.11
C ARG A 15 7.46 9.23 16.37
N THR A 16 7.30 8.71 17.59
CA THR A 16 7.72 7.37 18.01
C THR A 16 6.51 6.45 18.28
N ALA A 17 5.37 6.78 17.69
CA ALA A 17 4.16 5.98 17.89
C ALA A 17 4.36 4.56 17.33
N ASN A 18 3.90 3.55 18.09
CA ASN A 18 3.87 2.15 17.67
C ASN A 18 2.42 1.70 17.57
N VAL A 19 1.98 1.40 16.36
CA VAL A 19 0.59 1.08 16.06
C VAL A 19 0.47 -0.25 15.35
N SER A 20 -0.41 -1.11 15.87
CA SER A 20 -0.82 -2.34 15.21
C SER A 20 -2.25 -2.20 14.70
N PHE A 21 -2.47 -2.57 13.45
CA PHE A 21 -3.78 -2.64 12.81
C PHE A 21 -4.35 -4.06 12.99
N ASN A 22 -5.57 -4.14 13.51
CA ASN A 22 -6.32 -5.39 13.53
C ASN A 22 -6.75 -5.78 12.11
N PRO A 23 -6.90 -7.09 11.80
CA PRO A 23 -7.38 -7.53 10.49
C PRO A 23 -8.70 -6.86 10.07
N GLY A 24 -8.80 -6.47 8.80
CA GLY A 24 -10.02 -5.91 8.22
C GLY A 24 -9.82 -4.69 7.34
N THR A 25 -10.91 -4.01 7.03
CA THR A 25 -10.93 -2.87 6.10
C THR A 25 -10.95 -1.53 6.84
N TYR A 26 -10.06 -0.65 6.44
CA TYR A 26 -9.91 0.72 6.93
C TYR A 26 -10.29 1.69 5.82
N ILE A 27 -11.33 2.49 6.04
CA ILE A 27 -11.75 3.54 5.09
C ILE A 27 -11.17 4.85 5.58
N VAL A 28 -10.19 5.36 4.85
CA VAL A 28 -9.54 6.65 5.13
C VAL A 28 -10.22 7.70 4.27
N LYS A 29 -11.02 8.55 4.90
CA LYS A 29 -11.87 9.50 4.20
C LYS A 29 -11.48 10.94 4.47
N ASP A 30 -11.36 11.73 3.40
CA ASP A 30 -11.13 13.19 3.45
C ASP A 30 -9.87 13.62 4.21
N GLY A 31 -8.82 12.79 4.21
CA GLY A 31 -7.56 13.08 4.89
C GLY A 31 -6.49 12.02 4.64
N PHE A 32 -5.26 12.32 5.05
CA PHE A 32 -4.11 11.47 4.77
C PHE A 32 -4.11 10.17 5.58
N PHE A 33 -3.65 9.09 4.96
CA PHE A 33 -3.00 8.00 5.68
C PHE A 33 -1.53 8.36 5.81
N TYR A 34 -1.18 8.93 6.93
CA TYR A 34 0.18 9.45 7.20
C TYR A 34 0.89 8.58 8.23
N VAL A 35 2.08 8.10 7.85
CA VAL A 35 3.01 7.46 8.77
C VAL A 35 4.36 8.16 8.60
N GLY A 36 4.87 8.77 9.67
CA GLY A 36 6.07 9.58 9.56
C GLY A 36 6.96 9.58 10.80
N ASN A 37 8.07 10.29 10.69
CA ASN A 37 9.15 10.33 11.65
C ASN A 37 9.72 8.92 11.92
N SER A 38 9.78 8.48 13.18
CA SER A 38 10.23 7.14 13.56
C SER A 38 9.08 6.24 14.03
N ALA A 39 7.88 6.47 13.51
CA ALA A 39 6.72 5.67 13.84
C ALA A 39 6.87 4.23 13.33
N VAL A 40 6.27 3.29 14.04
CA VAL A 40 6.24 1.87 13.67
C VAL A 40 4.80 1.46 13.42
N VAL A 41 4.52 0.88 12.27
CA VAL A 41 3.20 0.34 11.95
C VAL A 41 3.31 -1.11 11.49
N ASN A 42 2.42 -1.94 12.04
CA ASN A 42 2.30 -3.34 11.70
C ASN A 42 0.83 -3.69 11.44
N GLY A 43 0.57 -4.55 10.46
CA GLY A 43 -0.77 -5.03 10.18
C GLY A 43 -0.76 -6.19 9.19
N THR A 44 -1.51 -7.23 9.51
CA THR A 44 -1.72 -8.38 8.64
C THR A 44 -3.19 -8.51 8.30
N ASN A 45 -3.50 -8.95 7.06
CA ASN A 45 -4.86 -9.05 6.57
C ASN A 45 -5.61 -7.71 6.67
N THR A 46 -4.97 -6.63 6.21
CA THR A 46 -5.49 -5.26 6.29
C THR A 46 -5.67 -4.66 4.89
N GLY A 47 -6.81 -4.06 4.64
CA GLY A 47 -7.06 -3.33 3.39
C GLY A 47 -7.37 -1.87 3.67
N PHE A 48 -6.71 -0.94 2.99
CA PHE A 48 -6.89 0.49 3.17
C PHE A 48 -7.54 1.10 1.93
N TYR A 49 -8.78 1.56 2.08
CA TYR A 49 -9.51 2.27 1.04
C TYR A 49 -9.42 3.78 1.28
N LEU A 50 -8.80 4.48 0.33
CA LEU A 50 -8.59 5.92 0.36
C LEU A 50 -9.65 6.60 -0.49
N THR A 51 -10.48 7.48 0.08
CA THR A 51 -11.60 8.12 -0.63
C THR A 51 -11.85 9.56 -0.17
N GLY A 52 -12.41 10.36 -1.04
CA GLY A 52 -12.72 11.76 -0.78
C GLY A 52 -11.52 12.70 -0.97
N LYS A 53 -11.62 13.90 -0.40
CA LYS A 53 -10.61 14.95 -0.58
C LYS A 53 -9.35 14.63 0.24
N ASN A 54 -8.18 14.75 -0.40
CA ASN A 54 -6.87 14.59 0.27
C ASN A 54 -6.65 13.21 0.92
N ALA A 55 -7.37 12.18 0.50
CA ALA A 55 -7.17 10.83 1.00
C ALA A 55 -5.91 10.20 0.36
N LEU A 56 -4.73 10.72 0.70
CA LEU A 56 -3.45 10.34 0.15
C LEU A 56 -2.64 9.46 1.11
N LEU A 57 -1.89 8.53 0.56
CA LEU A 57 -0.90 7.73 1.28
C LEU A 57 0.41 8.49 1.38
N TRP A 58 0.89 8.76 2.60
CA TRP A 58 2.21 9.31 2.85
C TRP A 58 2.96 8.48 3.90
N LEU A 59 3.95 7.72 3.44
CA LEU A 59 4.92 7.00 4.27
C LEU A 59 6.25 7.73 4.16
N VAL A 60 6.67 8.41 5.22
CA VAL A 60 7.79 9.36 5.16
C VAL A 60 8.75 9.24 6.37
N GLY A 61 9.93 9.82 6.24
CA GLY A 61 10.94 9.86 7.31
C GLY A 61 11.63 8.52 7.52
N THR A 62 11.80 8.13 8.78
CA THR A 62 12.42 6.85 9.18
C THR A 62 11.38 5.85 9.69
N ALA A 63 10.13 6.01 9.28
CA ALA A 63 9.05 5.14 9.72
C ALA A 63 9.28 3.69 9.29
N SER A 64 8.97 2.76 10.19
CA SER A 64 9.01 1.31 9.92
C SER A 64 7.61 0.84 9.58
N VAL A 65 7.44 0.24 8.41
CA VAL A 65 6.15 -0.17 7.86
C VAL A 65 6.17 -1.64 7.47
N ASN A 66 5.30 -2.43 8.11
CA ASN A 66 5.12 -3.85 7.82
C ASN A 66 3.61 -4.12 7.68
N LEU A 67 3.13 -4.14 6.45
CA LEU A 67 1.71 -4.30 6.15
C LEU A 67 1.48 -5.41 5.13
N SER A 68 0.42 -6.20 5.32
CA SER A 68 -0.06 -7.13 4.32
C SER A 68 -1.55 -6.92 4.04
N GLY A 69 -1.90 -7.07 2.77
CA GLY A 69 -3.23 -6.83 2.22
C GLY A 69 -4.28 -7.80 2.75
N ALA A 70 -5.54 -7.48 2.46
CA ALA A 70 -6.67 -8.29 2.86
C ALA A 70 -6.62 -9.69 2.21
N GLU A 71 -6.80 -10.74 3.02
CA GLU A 71 -6.84 -12.13 2.55
C GLU A 71 -8.20 -12.50 1.97
N THR A 72 -9.25 -11.84 2.44
CA THR A 72 -10.65 -12.11 2.06
C THR A 72 -11.46 -10.83 1.98
N GLY A 73 -12.70 -10.93 1.49
CA GLY A 73 -13.64 -9.81 1.43
C GLY A 73 -13.47 -8.91 0.19
N PRO A 74 -14.13 -7.74 0.17
CA PRO A 74 -14.17 -6.88 -1.02
C PRO A 74 -12.82 -6.33 -1.46
N LEU A 75 -11.86 -6.23 -0.55
CA LEU A 75 -10.49 -5.76 -0.82
C LEU A 75 -9.47 -6.90 -0.86
N ALA A 76 -9.92 -8.15 -1.05
CA ALA A 76 -9.02 -9.30 -1.11
C ALA A 76 -7.89 -9.06 -2.14
N GLY A 77 -6.64 -9.19 -1.69
CA GLY A 77 -5.47 -8.94 -2.51
C GLY A 77 -5.02 -7.48 -2.60
N LEU A 78 -5.85 -6.54 -2.14
CA LEU A 78 -5.51 -5.12 -2.11
C LEU A 78 -4.96 -4.73 -0.73
N LEU A 79 -3.80 -4.07 -0.73
CA LEU A 79 -3.26 -3.42 0.47
C LEU A 79 -3.73 -1.96 0.54
N PHE A 80 -3.49 -1.21 -0.54
CA PHE A 80 -3.99 0.16 -0.68
C PHE A 80 -4.82 0.29 -1.94
N PHE A 81 -6.00 0.87 -1.81
CA PHE A 81 -6.91 1.13 -2.91
C PHE A 81 -7.38 2.58 -2.85
N ALA A 82 -7.01 3.39 -3.86
CA ALA A 82 -7.54 4.75 -4.01
C ALA A 82 -8.81 4.74 -4.87
N ASP A 83 -9.81 5.48 -4.43
CA ASP A 83 -11.06 5.66 -5.15
C ASP A 83 -10.77 6.17 -6.58
N ARG A 84 -11.39 5.56 -7.57
CA ARG A 84 -11.22 5.91 -8.99
C ARG A 84 -11.71 7.32 -9.34
N SER A 85 -12.60 7.87 -8.53
CA SER A 85 -13.09 9.25 -8.68
C SER A 85 -12.13 10.30 -8.13
N MET A 86 -11.08 9.86 -7.42
CA MET A 86 -10.06 10.78 -6.92
C MET A 86 -9.32 11.42 -8.09
N ASN A 87 -9.20 12.74 -8.03
CA ASN A 87 -8.43 13.53 -8.97
C ASN A 87 -7.50 14.46 -8.17
N SER A 88 -6.34 13.96 -7.80
CA SER A 88 -5.33 14.72 -7.06
C SER A 88 -4.08 14.90 -7.89
N ILE A 89 -3.63 16.15 -8.00
CA ILE A 89 -2.31 16.48 -8.59
C ILE A 89 -1.17 16.16 -7.60
N VAL A 90 -1.48 16.09 -6.30
CA VAL A 90 -0.52 15.70 -5.25
C VAL A 90 -0.40 14.19 -5.27
N PRO A 91 0.82 13.64 -5.35
CA PRO A 91 1.01 12.19 -5.40
C PRO A 91 0.81 11.52 -4.04
N HIS A 92 0.51 10.22 -4.05
CA HIS A 92 0.83 9.35 -2.94
C HIS A 92 2.35 9.26 -2.81
N ILE A 93 2.88 9.18 -1.59
CA ILE A 93 4.34 9.23 -1.35
C ILE A 93 4.77 8.05 -0.50
N ILE A 94 5.78 7.33 -0.98
CA ILE A 94 6.55 6.34 -0.23
C ILE A 94 8.01 6.82 -0.20
N SER A 95 8.39 7.52 0.86
CA SER A 95 9.75 8.03 1.05
C SER A 95 10.35 7.65 2.41
N ALA A 96 9.65 6.84 3.21
CA ALA A 96 10.21 6.32 4.45
C ALA A 96 11.30 5.28 4.19
N SER A 97 12.38 5.33 4.96
CA SER A 97 13.52 4.42 4.81
C SER A 97 13.30 3.01 5.38
N GLY A 98 12.22 2.78 6.13
CA GLY A 98 11.91 1.51 6.78
C GLY A 98 10.64 0.83 6.24
N VAL A 99 10.32 0.98 4.96
CA VAL A 99 9.15 0.33 4.36
C VAL A 99 9.51 -1.11 3.95
N HIS A 100 9.56 -2.01 4.92
CA HIS A 100 10.06 -3.37 4.74
C HIS A 100 9.06 -4.30 4.07
N GLN A 101 7.77 -4.18 4.42
CA GLN A 101 6.74 -5.05 3.88
C GLN A 101 5.51 -4.28 3.40
N LEU A 102 5.17 -4.49 2.13
CA LEU A 102 3.93 -4.06 1.48
C LEU A 102 3.36 -5.23 0.66
N THR A 103 2.99 -6.31 1.35
CA THR A 103 2.48 -7.51 0.66
C THR A 103 1.07 -7.27 0.16
N GLY A 104 0.87 -7.37 -1.15
CA GLY A 104 -0.42 -7.15 -1.80
C GLY A 104 -0.35 -6.17 -2.97
N THR A 105 -1.50 -5.73 -3.43
CA THR A 105 -1.61 -4.79 -4.54
C THR A 105 -1.85 -3.37 -4.02
N ILE A 106 -1.07 -2.43 -4.54
CA ILE A 106 -1.25 -0.98 -4.42
C ILE A 106 -1.94 -0.51 -5.69
N TYR A 107 -3.19 -0.01 -5.57
CA TYR A 107 -4.04 0.32 -6.69
C TYR A 107 -4.45 1.79 -6.66
N PHE A 108 -3.78 2.62 -7.46
CA PHE A 108 -3.98 4.08 -7.57
C PHE A 108 -4.26 4.49 -9.02
N PRO A 109 -5.36 4.02 -9.64
CA PRO A 109 -5.55 4.10 -11.08
C PRO A 109 -5.75 5.52 -11.61
N SER A 110 -6.14 6.46 -10.75
CA SER A 110 -6.46 7.84 -11.11
C SER A 110 -5.52 8.86 -10.45
N THR A 111 -4.49 8.40 -9.74
CA THR A 111 -3.57 9.24 -8.97
C THR A 111 -2.11 8.82 -9.17
N ASN A 112 -1.21 9.74 -8.89
CA ASN A 112 0.23 9.53 -9.05
C ASN A 112 0.84 8.90 -7.81
N LEU A 113 1.91 8.12 -7.97
CA LEU A 113 2.73 7.56 -6.91
C LEU A 113 4.18 8.01 -7.07
N LEU A 114 4.74 8.59 -6.01
CA LEU A 114 6.15 8.90 -5.90
C LEU A 114 6.82 7.93 -4.92
N ILE A 115 7.88 7.26 -5.35
CA ILE A 115 8.74 6.40 -4.54
C ILE A 115 10.11 7.07 -4.46
N ASP A 116 10.49 7.54 -3.28
CA ASP A 116 11.66 8.41 -3.10
C ASP A 116 12.39 8.17 -1.76
N PRO A 117 12.58 6.93 -1.28
CA PRO A 117 13.34 6.68 -0.06
C PRO A 117 14.84 6.53 -0.34
N ASN A 118 15.64 6.80 0.68
CA ASN A 118 17.06 6.43 0.72
C ASN A 118 17.24 4.99 1.25
N GLY A 119 16.60 4.01 0.61
CA GLY A 119 16.67 2.63 1.10
C GLY A 119 15.90 1.64 0.25
N THR A 120 15.79 0.42 0.75
CA THR A 120 15.03 -0.64 0.09
C THR A 120 13.56 -0.55 0.49
N VAL A 121 12.67 -0.74 -0.48
CA VAL A 121 11.22 -0.76 -0.30
C VAL A 121 10.68 -2.14 -0.63
N ALA A 122 9.85 -2.68 0.27
CA ALA A 122 9.10 -3.91 0.12
C ALA A 122 9.93 -5.20 -0.02
N GLU A 123 11.19 -5.19 0.44
CA GLU A 123 12.11 -6.34 0.34
C GLU A 123 11.61 -7.60 1.07
N SER A 124 10.82 -7.42 2.13
CA SER A 124 10.26 -8.52 2.91
C SER A 124 8.87 -8.95 2.44
N SER A 125 8.35 -8.35 1.36
CA SER A 125 7.03 -8.70 0.82
C SER A 125 7.09 -10.04 0.07
N ALA A 126 6.09 -10.89 0.26
CA ALA A 126 5.95 -12.11 -0.56
C ALA A 126 5.67 -11.74 -2.02
N TYR A 127 4.77 -10.78 -2.24
CA TYR A 127 4.63 -10.10 -3.51
C TYR A 127 4.19 -8.66 -3.30
N THR A 128 4.52 -7.80 -4.26
CA THR A 128 4.01 -6.43 -4.34
C THR A 128 3.68 -6.12 -5.79
N ALA A 129 2.43 -5.77 -6.05
CA ALA A 129 2.00 -5.28 -7.36
C ALA A 129 1.59 -3.81 -7.25
N ILE A 130 1.94 -3.00 -8.23
CA ILE A 130 1.64 -1.56 -8.24
C ILE A 130 0.91 -1.21 -9.53
N ILE A 131 -0.25 -0.57 -9.38
CA ILE A 131 -1.01 0.03 -10.46
C ILE A 131 -1.22 1.49 -10.10
N ALA A 132 -0.68 2.41 -10.90
CA ALA A 132 -0.82 3.84 -10.69
C ALA A 132 -1.05 4.54 -12.03
N LEU A 133 -1.68 5.72 -12.02
CA LEU A 133 -1.81 6.55 -13.21
C LEU A 133 -0.43 6.93 -13.76
N HIS A 134 0.45 7.35 -12.86
CA HIS A 134 1.84 7.65 -13.14
C HIS A 134 2.68 7.28 -11.92
N MET A 135 3.85 6.67 -12.14
CA MET A 135 4.80 6.34 -11.09
C MET A 135 6.14 7.03 -11.36
N ALA A 136 6.65 7.76 -10.38
CA ALA A 136 7.98 8.31 -10.39
C ALA A 136 8.83 7.63 -9.30
N ILE A 137 10.08 7.32 -9.63
CA ILE A 137 11.06 6.75 -8.71
C ILE A 137 12.27 7.67 -8.73
N ASN A 138 12.57 8.29 -7.60
CA ASN A 138 13.64 9.27 -7.45
C ASN A 138 14.69 8.80 -6.43
N ASN A 139 15.86 9.43 -6.43
CA ASN A 139 16.95 9.19 -5.48
C ASN A 139 17.50 7.75 -5.40
N GLY A 140 17.19 6.91 -6.39
CA GLY A 140 17.76 5.57 -6.53
C GLY A 140 17.38 4.57 -5.42
N PRO A 141 16.13 4.49 -4.97
CA PRO A 141 15.71 3.46 -4.05
C PRO A 141 15.82 2.08 -4.69
N ASN A 142 16.03 1.07 -3.88
CA ASN A 142 15.88 -0.30 -4.31
C ASN A 142 14.42 -0.75 -4.09
N LEU A 143 13.58 -0.57 -5.11
CA LEU A 143 12.20 -1.06 -5.08
C LEU A 143 12.17 -2.55 -5.43
N VAL A 144 11.78 -3.38 -4.47
CA VAL A 144 11.70 -4.82 -4.65
C VAL A 144 10.24 -5.23 -4.93
N LEU A 145 9.99 -5.72 -6.14
CA LEU A 145 8.69 -6.24 -6.56
C LEU A 145 8.77 -7.78 -6.65
N ASN A 146 8.66 -8.43 -5.50
CA ASN A 146 8.62 -9.88 -5.43
C ASN A 146 7.32 -10.43 -6.04
N THR A 147 7.38 -11.65 -6.57
CA THR A 147 6.25 -12.34 -7.22
C THR A 147 6.01 -13.74 -6.65
N ASN A 148 6.42 -13.97 -5.40
CA ASN A 148 6.19 -15.26 -4.74
C ASN A 148 4.77 -15.34 -4.17
N TYR A 149 3.81 -15.46 -5.07
CA TYR A 149 2.37 -15.47 -4.73
C TYR A 149 1.98 -16.63 -3.79
N ASN A 150 2.73 -17.72 -3.80
CA ASN A 150 2.45 -18.90 -2.96
C ASN A 150 2.98 -18.76 -1.52
N ALA A 151 3.80 -17.74 -1.24
CA ALA A 151 4.37 -17.51 0.09
C ALA A 151 3.45 -16.68 1.01
N THR A 152 2.24 -16.39 0.59
CA THR A 152 1.27 -15.60 1.35
C THR A 152 -0.15 -16.08 1.12
N LYS A 153 -1.04 -15.80 2.07
CA LYS A 153 -2.49 -15.99 1.92
C LYS A 153 -3.19 -14.82 1.23
N VAL A 154 -2.50 -13.71 1.04
CA VAL A 154 -3.03 -12.54 0.32
C VAL A 154 -3.18 -12.91 -1.14
N PRO A 155 -4.41 -12.99 -1.69
CA PRO A 155 -4.61 -13.39 -3.07
C PRO A 155 -4.16 -12.30 -4.04
N VAL A 156 -3.87 -12.68 -5.26
CA VAL A 156 -3.63 -11.71 -6.33
C VAL A 156 -4.98 -11.34 -6.94
N PRO A 157 -5.34 -10.04 -7.01
CA PRO A 157 -6.59 -9.63 -7.63
C PRO A 157 -6.67 -10.06 -9.09
N ILE A 158 -7.87 -10.45 -9.55
CA ILE A 158 -8.13 -10.78 -10.95
C ILE A 158 -7.75 -9.58 -11.83
N GLY A 159 -6.94 -9.82 -12.86
CA GLY A 159 -6.44 -8.78 -13.77
C GLY A 159 -5.07 -8.20 -13.44
N VAL A 160 -4.51 -8.51 -12.27
CA VAL A 160 -3.11 -8.17 -11.93
C VAL A 160 -2.16 -9.23 -12.49
N VAL A 161 -2.56 -10.49 -12.47
CA VAL A 161 -1.82 -11.60 -13.10
C VAL A 161 -2.60 -12.07 -14.32
N SER A 162 -1.90 -12.22 -15.45
CA SER A 162 -2.50 -12.80 -16.65
C SER A 162 -2.87 -14.26 -16.37
N THR A 163 -4.14 -14.61 -16.54
CA THR A 163 -4.62 -16.00 -16.56
C THR A 163 -4.48 -16.64 -17.93
N ALA A 164 -3.81 -15.96 -18.88
CA ALA A 164 -3.61 -16.50 -20.22
C ALA A 164 -2.66 -17.69 -20.20
N THR A 165 -3.19 -18.87 -20.41
CA THR A 165 -2.39 -20.04 -20.75
C THR A 165 -1.96 -19.91 -22.20
N VAL A 166 -0.67 -19.68 -22.46
CA VAL A 166 -0.12 -19.75 -23.81
C VAL A 166 0.00 -21.24 -24.16
N VAL A 167 -0.89 -21.73 -25.02
CA VAL A 167 -0.77 -23.06 -25.60
C VAL A 167 0.01 -22.92 -26.92
N LEU A 168 1.19 -23.48 -26.96
CA LEU A 168 1.90 -23.66 -28.23
C LEU A 168 1.22 -24.82 -28.96
N THR A 169 0.50 -24.53 -30.03
CA THR A 169 0.03 -25.54 -31.01
C THR A 169 1.14 -25.77 -32.01
N ASN A 170 1.61 -27.02 -32.10
CA ASN A 170 2.50 -27.50 -33.15
C ASN A 170 1.75 -27.61 -34.47
#